data_20c1c1609ceac926fa89c2fb0c6ea64e
#
_entry.id   20c1c1609ceac926fa89c2fb0c6ea64e
#
_cell.length_a   1.000
_cell.length_b   1.000
_cell.length_c   1.000
_cell.angle_alpha   90.00
_cell.angle_beta   90.00
_cell.angle_gamma   90.00
#
_symmetry.space_group_name_H-M   'P 1'
#
loop_
_entity.id
_entity.type
_entity.pdbx_description
1 polymer ?
#
loop_
_entity_poly.entity_id
_entity_poly.type
_entity_poly.pdbx_seq_one_letter_code
_entity_poly.pdbx_strand_id
1 'polypeptide(L)'
;MHTLIKGVLEEILEEEVIIEYPKDREHGHYATPIAFNLAKVFKKSPLVIAEELALKISTHEKTQGLFDSVVACKGYINFTLSLDLLERFTQKALELKEQFGSQIKSERSQKIFLEFVSANPTGPLHIGHARGAVFGDSLAKIARFLGHEVLCEYYVNDMGSQIRLLGLSVWLAYREHVLKESVTYPEVFYKGEYIIEIAKKANNDLEPSLFKENEETIIEVLSGYAKDLMLLEIKDNLDALGIHFDSYASEKEIFKHKDAVFERLEKANALYEKDSKIWLKSSLYQDEGDRVLIKEDKSYTYLTGDVVYHDEKFKQNYTKYINIWGADHHGYIARVKASLEFLGYDSNKLEVLLAQMVRLLKDNEPYKMSKRAGNFILIKDVIDDVGKDALRFIFLSKRLDTHLEFDVNTLKKQDSSNPIYYIYYANSRIHTMLEKSPFSKEEVLQTPLKNLNAEEKYLLFSALSLPKAIESSFEEYGLQKMCEYAKTLASEFHRFYNAGKILDTPKAKELLKICLMVSLSLTNAFKLLGIEIKTKISAKD
;
A
#
# COMPACT_ATOMS: atom_id res chain seq x y z
N MET A 1 11.78 17.14 -11.30
CA MET A 1 11.34 17.84 -12.52
C MET A 1 10.02 18.58 -12.28
N HIS A 2 8.91 17.92 -12.00
CA HIS A 2 7.61 18.55 -11.71
C HIS A 2 7.73 19.67 -10.64
N THR A 3 8.33 19.39 -9.50
CA THR A 3 8.53 20.36 -8.39
C THR A 3 9.35 21.58 -8.80
N LEU A 4 10.39 21.38 -9.65
CA LEU A 4 11.17 22.50 -10.20
C LEU A 4 10.31 23.41 -11.06
N ILE A 5 9.57 22.82 -12.00
CA ILE A 5 8.71 23.61 -12.92
C ILE A 5 7.60 24.34 -12.12
N LYS A 6 6.96 23.63 -11.17
CA LYS A 6 5.95 24.24 -10.30
C LYS A 6 6.51 25.45 -9.55
N GLY A 7 7.65 25.31 -8.89
CA GLY A 7 8.27 26.40 -8.12
C GLY A 7 8.67 27.60 -8.97
N VAL A 8 9.21 27.35 -10.17
CA VAL A 8 9.54 28.45 -11.11
C VAL A 8 8.30 29.20 -11.56
N LEU A 9 7.21 28.47 -11.88
CA LEU A 9 5.96 29.09 -12.31
C LEU A 9 5.30 29.89 -11.16
N GLU A 10 5.27 29.33 -9.94
CA GLU A 10 4.75 30.02 -8.75
C GLU A 10 5.51 31.31 -8.45
N GLU A 11 6.84 31.28 -8.59
CA GLU A 11 7.66 32.47 -8.39
C GLU A 11 7.42 33.57 -9.46
N ILE A 12 7.23 33.16 -10.74
CA ILE A 12 6.98 34.08 -11.83
C ILE A 12 5.57 34.69 -11.76
N LEU A 13 4.59 33.86 -11.40
CA LEU A 13 3.18 34.25 -11.42
C LEU A 13 2.71 34.84 -10.10
N GLU A 14 3.47 34.63 -9.00
CA GLU A 14 3.12 35.05 -7.63
C GLU A 14 1.78 34.43 -7.15
N GLU A 15 1.45 33.27 -7.68
CA GLU A 15 0.20 32.52 -7.44
C GLU A 15 0.49 31.05 -7.25
N GLU A 16 -0.38 30.32 -6.53
CA GLU A 16 -0.31 28.89 -6.45
C GLU A 16 -0.64 28.26 -7.81
N VAL A 17 0.27 27.40 -8.33
CA VAL A 17 0.14 26.80 -9.65
C VAL A 17 -0.16 25.31 -9.55
N ILE A 18 -1.25 24.90 -10.17
CA ILE A 18 -1.54 23.48 -10.43
C ILE A 18 -0.93 23.11 -11.77
N ILE A 19 -0.14 22.02 -11.78
CA ILE A 19 0.43 21.45 -13.00
C ILE A 19 -0.22 20.11 -13.27
N GLU A 20 -0.72 19.92 -14.48
CA GLU A 20 -1.39 18.71 -14.95
C GLU A 20 -0.63 18.10 -16.14
N TYR A 21 -0.90 16.82 -16.41
CA TYR A 21 -0.50 16.18 -17.65
C TYR A 21 -1.58 16.43 -18.72
N PRO A 22 -1.25 16.98 -19.88
CA PRO A 22 -2.22 17.15 -20.96
C PRO A 22 -2.80 15.81 -21.40
N LYS A 23 -4.10 15.78 -21.72
CA LYS A 23 -4.75 14.56 -22.26
C LYS A 23 -4.19 14.21 -23.63
N ASP A 24 -3.88 15.21 -24.44
CA ASP A 24 -3.29 15.07 -25.76
C ASP A 24 -1.81 15.46 -25.73
N ARG A 25 -0.96 14.57 -26.23
CA ARG A 25 0.49 14.77 -26.28
C ARG A 25 0.94 15.93 -27.16
N GLU A 26 0.12 16.32 -28.14
CA GLU A 26 0.38 17.48 -28.99
C GLU A 26 0.42 18.76 -28.16
N HIS A 27 -0.18 18.78 -26.98
CA HIS A 27 -0.13 19.89 -26.03
C HIS A 27 1.11 19.92 -25.12
N GLY A 28 2.12 19.08 -25.40
CA GLY A 28 3.39 19.08 -24.68
C GLY A 28 3.41 18.15 -23.44
N HIS A 29 4.28 18.47 -22.49
CA HIS A 29 4.56 17.61 -21.34
C HIS A 29 3.73 17.99 -20.11
N TYR A 30 3.50 19.28 -19.89
CA TYR A 30 2.72 19.83 -18.77
C TYR A 30 1.71 20.87 -19.27
N ALA A 31 0.66 21.06 -18.47
CA ALA A 31 -0.31 22.13 -18.64
C ALA A 31 -0.69 22.73 -17.28
N THR A 32 -1.15 24.00 -17.28
CA THR A 32 -1.77 24.59 -16.10
C THR A 32 -3.11 25.25 -16.46
N PRO A 33 -4.16 25.03 -15.65
CA PRO A 33 -5.45 25.71 -15.77
C PRO A 33 -5.51 27.07 -15.07
N ILE A 34 -4.39 27.65 -14.64
CA ILE A 34 -4.33 28.84 -13.77
C ILE A 34 -5.16 30.02 -14.32
N ALA A 35 -5.23 30.18 -15.63
CA ALA A 35 -5.99 31.28 -16.24
C ALA A 35 -7.49 31.22 -15.93
N PHE A 36 -8.07 30.02 -15.71
CA PHE A 36 -9.47 29.89 -15.27
C PHE A 36 -9.69 30.37 -13.85
N ASN A 37 -8.72 30.13 -12.95
CA ASN A 37 -8.79 30.59 -11.57
C ASN A 37 -8.68 32.13 -11.50
N LEU A 38 -7.79 32.70 -12.30
CA LEU A 38 -7.56 34.15 -12.36
C LEU A 38 -8.63 34.94 -13.12
N ALA A 39 -9.43 34.27 -13.95
CA ALA A 39 -10.47 34.90 -14.75
C ALA A 39 -11.48 35.70 -13.90
N LYS A 40 -11.85 35.16 -12.73
CA LYS A 40 -12.76 35.83 -11.79
C LYS A 40 -12.11 37.06 -11.12
N VAL A 41 -10.82 36.96 -10.80
CA VAL A 41 -10.05 38.02 -10.15
C VAL A 41 -9.80 39.18 -11.10
N PHE A 42 -9.32 38.89 -12.31
CA PHE A 42 -8.97 39.88 -13.30
C PHE A 42 -10.16 40.36 -14.15
N LYS A 43 -11.33 39.72 -14.04
CA LYS A 43 -12.54 40.01 -14.84
C LYS A 43 -12.24 40.01 -16.36
N LYS A 44 -11.36 39.09 -16.79
CA LYS A 44 -10.95 38.89 -18.17
C LYS A 44 -11.29 37.47 -18.63
N SER A 45 -11.35 37.25 -19.94
CA SER A 45 -11.48 35.90 -20.51
C SER A 45 -10.27 35.01 -20.15
N PRO A 46 -10.47 33.74 -19.75
CA PRO A 46 -9.35 32.82 -19.53
C PRO A 46 -8.42 32.67 -20.75
N LEU A 47 -8.95 32.80 -21.96
CA LEU A 47 -8.14 32.78 -23.19
C LEU A 47 -7.11 33.91 -23.22
N VAL A 48 -7.56 35.13 -22.96
CA VAL A 48 -6.70 36.32 -22.95
C VAL A 48 -5.67 36.22 -21.82
N ILE A 49 -6.10 35.80 -20.63
CA ILE A 49 -5.19 35.61 -19.49
C ILE A 49 -4.13 34.57 -19.81
N ALA A 50 -4.51 33.43 -20.40
CA ALA A 50 -3.57 32.39 -20.79
C ALA A 50 -2.51 32.89 -21.78
N GLU A 51 -2.90 33.71 -22.76
CA GLU A 51 -1.98 34.33 -23.72
C GLU A 51 -1.02 35.32 -23.04
N GLU A 52 -1.54 36.23 -22.19
CA GLU A 52 -0.72 37.19 -21.42
C GLU A 52 0.30 36.46 -20.52
N LEU A 53 -0.15 35.40 -19.80
CA LEU A 53 0.71 34.63 -18.91
C LEU A 53 1.72 33.76 -19.69
N ALA A 54 1.33 33.15 -20.79
CA ALA A 54 2.24 32.38 -21.64
C ALA A 54 3.38 33.23 -22.17
N LEU A 55 3.08 34.46 -22.58
CA LEU A 55 4.09 35.46 -22.99
C LEU A 55 5.00 35.83 -21.81
N LYS A 56 4.42 36.16 -20.64
CA LYS A 56 5.18 36.46 -19.43
C LYS A 56 6.16 35.35 -19.06
N ILE A 57 5.68 34.08 -19.08
CA ILE A 57 6.48 32.93 -18.75
C ILE A 57 7.58 32.71 -19.79
N SER A 58 7.23 32.74 -21.11
CA SER A 58 8.20 32.42 -22.18
C SER A 58 9.35 33.44 -22.29
N THR A 59 9.13 34.69 -21.85
CA THR A 59 10.13 35.76 -21.91
C THR A 59 10.91 35.94 -20.60
N HIS A 60 10.54 35.24 -19.55
CA HIS A 60 11.16 35.42 -18.24
C HIS A 60 12.54 34.71 -18.18
N GLU A 61 13.54 35.36 -17.57
CA GLU A 61 14.92 34.84 -17.50
C GLU A 61 15.03 33.47 -16.83
N LYS A 62 14.20 33.19 -15.79
CA LYS A 62 14.21 31.90 -15.05
C LYS A 62 13.68 30.73 -15.87
N THR A 63 13.05 30.96 -16.99
CA THR A 63 12.54 29.90 -17.88
C THR A 63 13.48 29.56 -19.03
N GLN A 64 14.60 30.30 -19.16
CA GLN A 64 15.59 30.00 -20.19
C GLN A 64 16.12 28.59 -20.04
N GLY A 65 16.09 27.83 -21.14
CA GLY A 65 16.52 26.44 -21.18
C GLY A 65 15.60 25.43 -20.48
N LEU A 66 14.44 25.85 -19.96
CA LEU A 66 13.46 24.92 -19.38
C LEU A 66 12.46 24.39 -20.41
N PHE A 67 12.05 25.24 -21.34
CA PHE A 67 10.99 24.95 -22.31
C PHE A 67 11.47 25.15 -23.75
N ASP A 68 11.07 24.21 -24.64
CA ASP A 68 11.13 24.42 -26.08
C ASP A 68 9.94 25.28 -26.55
N SER A 69 8.80 25.19 -25.86
CA SER A 69 7.63 26.04 -26.13
C SER A 69 6.74 26.23 -24.91
N VAL A 70 6.10 27.40 -24.82
CA VAL A 70 5.04 27.76 -23.89
C VAL A 70 3.89 28.31 -24.69
N VAL A 71 2.75 27.61 -24.76
CA VAL A 71 1.65 27.93 -25.68
C VAL A 71 0.33 27.97 -24.94
N ALA A 72 -0.42 29.08 -25.10
CA ALA A 72 -1.79 29.17 -24.65
C ALA A 72 -2.73 28.42 -25.59
N CYS A 73 -3.58 27.55 -25.07
CA CYS A 73 -4.58 26.82 -25.85
C CYS A 73 -5.85 26.62 -25.03
N LYS A 74 -6.96 27.18 -25.50
CA LYS A 74 -8.30 27.03 -24.87
C LYS A 74 -8.34 27.39 -23.39
N GLY A 75 -7.56 28.39 -22.96
CA GLY A 75 -7.48 28.84 -21.58
C GLY A 75 -6.48 28.06 -20.70
N TYR A 76 -5.84 27.03 -21.22
CA TYR A 76 -4.69 26.36 -20.61
C TYR A 76 -3.38 26.98 -21.11
N ILE A 77 -2.34 26.90 -20.31
CA ILE A 77 -0.97 27.17 -20.74
C ILE A 77 -0.24 25.83 -20.79
N ASN A 78 0.26 25.46 -21.95
CA ASN A 78 0.90 24.18 -22.23
C ASN A 78 2.41 24.36 -22.35
N PHE A 79 3.17 23.41 -21.83
CA PHE A 79 4.63 23.47 -21.73
C PHE A 79 5.25 22.25 -22.40
N THR A 80 6.11 22.50 -23.38
CA THR A 80 7.01 21.47 -23.93
C THR A 80 8.39 21.68 -23.30
N LEU A 81 8.85 20.69 -22.52
CA LEU A 81 10.16 20.75 -21.86
C LEU A 81 11.28 20.68 -22.89
N SER A 82 12.37 21.41 -22.64
CA SER A 82 13.55 21.37 -23.49
C SER A 82 14.29 20.03 -23.40
N LEU A 83 14.99 19.69 -24.46
CA LEU A 83 15.82 18.48 -24.44
C LEU A 83 16.97 18.59 -23.44
N ASP A 84 17.53 19.77 -23.26
CA ASP A 84 18.60 20.02 -22.28
C ASP A 84 18.13 19.77 -20.84
N LEU A 85 16.90 20.15 -20.51
CA LEU A 85 16.29 19.86 -19.22
C LEU A 85 16.09 18.34 -19.03
N LEU A 86 15.52 17.66 -20.03
CA LEU A 86 15.31 16.22 -20.00
C LEU A 86 16.63 15.46 -19.86
N GLU A 87 17.68 15.87 -20.57
CA GLU A 87 19.02 15.27 -20.48
C GLU A 87 19.62 15.44 -19.07
N ARG A 88 19.56 16.65 -18.50
CA ARG A 88 20.05 16.88 -17.14
C ARG A 88 19.38 15.99 -16.11
N PHE A 89 18.04 15.84 -16.20
CA PHE A 89 17.31 14.95 -15.30
C PHE A 89 17.58 13.48 -15.57
N THR A 90 17.79 13.08 -16.83
CA THR A 90 18.18 11.71 -17.20
C THR A 90 19.54 11.35 -16.62
N GLN A 91 20.52 12.22 -16.78
CA GLN A 91 21.86 12.00 -16.22
C GLN A 91 21.80 11.83 -14.70
N LYS A 92 21.12 12.74 -14.01
CA LYS A 92 20.93 12.66 -12.56
C LYS A 92 20.20 11.38 -12.13
N ALA A 93 19.15 10.98 -12.85
CA ALA A 93 18.40 9.76 -12.54
C ALA A 93 19.27 8.51 -12.68
N LEU A 94 20.06 8.41 -13.77
CA LEU A 94 20.96 7.28 -14.02
C LEU A 94 22.13 7.23 -13.02
N GLU A 95 22.59 8.37 -12.49
CA GLU A 95 23.57 8.45 -11.41
C GLU A 95 22.98 7.98 -10.07
N LEU A 96 21.74 8.39 -9.74
CA LEU A 96 21.03 7.99 -8.53
C LEU A 96 20.62 6.52 -8.52
N LYS A 97 20.45 5.91 -9.68
CA LYS A 97 20.10 4.48 -9.83
C LYS A 97 18.85 4.14 -9.01
N GLU A 98 18.98 3.21 -8.07
CA GLU A 98 17.89 2.78 -7.20
C GLU A 98 17.33 3.88 -6.29
N GLN A 99 18.06 4.98 -6.10
CA GLN A 99 17.62 6.13 -5.33
C GLN A 99 16.88 7.18 -6.20
N PHE A 100 16.74 6.93 -7.51
CA PHE A 100 15.99 7.84 -8.36
C PHE A 100 14.52 7.92 -7.93
N GLY A 101 14.08 9.10 -7.56
CA GLY A 101 12.75 9.39 -7.01
C GLY A 101 12.71 9.47 -5.48
N SER A 102 13.80 9.12 -4.78
CA SER A 102 13.86 9.26 -3.32
C SER A 102 13.97 10.74 -2.90
N GLN A 103 13.46 11.03 -1.72
CA GLN A 103 13.69 12.29 -1.04
C GLN A 103 14.59 12.02 0.17
N ILE A 104 15.86 12.41 0.08
CA ILE A 104 16.79 12.30 1.21
C ILE A 104 16.37 13.33 2.24
N LYS A 105 16.01 12.87 3.46
CA LYS A 105 15.62 13.64 4.66
C LYS A 105 15.33 15.11 4.36
N SER A 106 14.08 15.37 3.97
CA SER A 106 13.58 16.75 3.80
C SER A 106 13.12 17.28 5.16
N GLU A 107 12.98 18.60 5.29
CA GLU A 107 12.32 19.24 6.44
C GLU A 107 10.87 18.72 6.64
N ARG A 108 10.30 18.04 5.64
CA ARG A 108 8.97 17.42 5.65
C ARG A 108 8.99 15.95 6.12
N SER A 109 10.14 15.43 6.57
CA SER A 109 10.22 14.05 7.09
C SER A 109 9.31 13.89 8.31
N GLN A 110 8.47 12.86 8.29
CA GLN A 110 7.53 12.52 9.37
C GLN A 110 7.96 11.23 10.06
N LYS A 111 7.57 11.09 11.34
CA LYS A 111 7.57 9.82 12.04
C LYS A 111 6.18 9.22 11.95
N ILE A 112 6.06 8.10 11.26
CA ILE A 112 4.80 7.44 10.94
C ILE A 112 4.71 6.11 11.69
N PHE A 113 3.63 5.93 12.43
CA PHE A 113 3.25 4.66 13.01
C PHE A 113 2.19 4.03 12.10
N LEU A 114 2.47 2.86 11.51
CA LEU A 114 1.60 2.19 10.56
C LEU A 114 1.19 0.82 11.10
N GLU A 115 -0.10 0.68 11.42
CA GLU A 115 -0.71 -0.60 11.80
C GLU A 115 -1.52 -1.17 10.65
N PHE A 116 -1.32 -2.45 10.36
CA PHE A 116 -2.09 -3.13 9.32
C PHE A 116 -2.13 -4.65 9.55
N VAL A 117 -3.05 -5.35 8.89
CA VAL A 117 -3.40 -6.76 9.06
C VAL A 117 -4.08 -7.02 10.40
N SER A 118 -3.34 -7.08 11.49
CA SER A 118 -3.83 -7.28 12.87
C SER A 118 -4.93 -8.36 12.97
N ALA A 119 -4.79 -9.45 12.21
CA ALA A 119 -5.75 -10.55 12.18
C ALA A 119 -5.67 -11.36 13.47
N ASN A 120 -6.83 -11.84 13.96
CA ASN A 120 -6.89 -12.69 15.14
C ASN A 120 -6.13 -14.00 14.92
N PRO A 121 -5.25 -14.43 15.83
CA PRO A 121 -4.49 -15.67 15.70
C PRO A 121 -5.35 -16.90 16.03
N THR A 122 -6.53 -16.98 15.42
CA THR A 122 -7.51 -18.07 15.61
C THR A 122 -7.64 -18.96 14.36
N GLY A 123 -6.92 -18.63 13.31
CA GLY A 123 -6.87 -19.38 12.06
C GLY A 123 -5.88 -18.78 11.07
N PRO A 124 -5.64 -19.47 9.94
CA PRO A 124 -4.72 -19.00 8.92
C PRO A 124 -5.23 -17.73 8.23
N LEU A 125 -4.31 -16.96 7.64
CA LEU A 125 -4.67 -15.76 6.89
C LEU A 125 -5.44 -16.12 5.62
N HIS A 126 -6.54 -15.42 5.38
CA HIS A 126 -7.35 -15.54 4.18
C HIS A 126 -7.18 -14.31 3.27
N ILE A 127 -7.68 -14.43 2.04
CA ILE A 127 -7.51 -13.42 0.98
C ILE A 127 -8.04 -12.02 1.38
N GLY A 128 -9.01 -11.96 2.29
CA GLY A 128 -9.52 -10.68 2.81
C GLY A 128 -8.47 -9.86 3.57
N HIS A 129 -7.51 -10.53 4.23
CA HIS A 129 -6.41 -9.86 4.93
C HIS A 129 -5.29 -9.42 3.97
N ALA A 130 -5.10 -10.16 2.87
CA ALA A 130 -3.95 -10.01 1.99
C ALA A 130 -3.88 -8.64 1.32
N ARG A 131 -5.03 -8.05 0.94
CA ARG A 131 -5.08 -6.76 0.27
C ARG A 131 -4.58 -5.64 1.18
N GLY A 132 -5.07 -5.58 2.43
CA GLY A 132 -4.60 -4.63 3.44
C GLY A 132 -3.13 -4.84 3.78
N ALA A 133 -2.68 -6.10 3.84
CA ALA A 133 -1.29 -6.46 4.10
C ALA A 133 -0.34 -5.94 2.99
N VAL A 134 -0.66 -6.22 1.74
CA VAL A 134 0.13 -5.77 0.58
C VAL A 134 0.13 -4.24 0.46
N PHE A 135 -1.02 -3.61 0.73
CA PHE A 135 -1.13 -2.16 0.69
C PHE A 135 -0.28 -1.50 1.79
N GLY A 136 -0.36 -1.98 3.03
CA GLY A 136 0.40 -1.45 4.17
C GLY A 136 1.91 -1.56 3.96
N ASP A 137 2.38 -2.72 3.52
CA ASP A 137 3.79 -2.95 3.21
C ASP A 137 4.30 -2.02 2.07
N SER A 138 3.52 -1.88 0.99
CA SER A 138 3.91 -0.99 -0.12
C SER A 138 3.86 0.49 0.29
N LEU A 139 2.89 0.90 1.10
CA LEU A 139 2.82 2.25 1.67
C LEU A 139 4.05 2.54 2.54
N ALA A 140 4.45 1.59 3.40
CA ALA A 140 5.65 1.71 4.22
C ALA A 140 6.92 1.86 3.37
N LYS A 141 7.08 1.05 2.31
CA LYS A 141 8.21 1.14 1.38
C LYS A 141 8.28 2.50 0.69
N ILE A 142 7.15 3.00 0.20
CA ILE A 142 7.05 4.32 -0.44
C ILE A 142 7.36 5.43 0.58
N ALA A 143 6.79 5.39 1.77
CA ALA A 143 7.03 6.38 2.80
C ALA A 143 8.51 6.43 3.22
N ARG A 144 9.14 5.27 3.45
CA ARG A 144 10.58 5.17 3.75
C ARG A 144 11.45 5.71 2.60
N PHE A 145 11.05 5.43 1.36
CA PHE A 145 11.75 5.93 0.17
C PHE A 145 11.65 7.46 0.03
N LEU A 146 10.55 8.05 0.48
CA LEU A 146 10.37 9.50 0.58
C LEU A 146 11.04 10.12 1.81
N GLY A 147 11.83 9.35 2.58
CA GLY A 147 12.62 9.85 3.71
C GLY A 147 11.84 9.94 5.03
N HIS A 148 10.65 9.34 5.13
CA HIS A 148 9.93 9.24 6.39
C HIS A 148 10.48 8.09 7.25
N GLU A 149 10.42 8.26 8.57
CA GLU A 149 10.67 7.17 9.54
C GLU A 149 9.37 6.42 9.75
N VAL A 150 9.34 5.11 9.48
CA VAL A 150 8.11 4.30 9.55
C VAL A 150 8.32 3.10 10.44
N LEU A 151 7.50 2.98 11.46
CA LEU A 151 7.32 1.76 12.27
C LEU A 151 6.08 1.02 11.76
N CYS A 152 6.23 -0.24 11.35
CA CYS A 152 5.14 -1.15 11.01
C CYS A 152 4.84 -2.04 12.20
N GLU A 153 3.61 -1.98 12.72
CA GLU A 153 3.18 -2.79 13.85
C GLU A 153 2.03 -3.71 13.50
N TYR A 154 2.10 -4.94 14.02
CA TYR A 154 1.02 -5.92 14.00
C TYR A 154 0.43 -6.02 15.41
N TYR A 155 -0.86 -5.72 15.57
CA TYR A 155 -1.56 -5.93 16.84
C TYR A 155 -2.02 -7.39 16.95
N VAL A 156 -1.57 -8.07 17.99
CA VAL A 156 -1.89 -9.48 18.26
C VAL A 156 -3.02 -9.53 19.27
N ASN A 157 -4.20 -9.91 18.82
CA ASN A 157 -5.36 -10.14 19.68
C ASN A 157 -5.22 -11.53 20.34
N ASP A 158 -4.44 -11.59 21.42
CA ASP A 158 -4.04 -12.81 22.12
C ASP A 158 -4.76 -13.06 23.45
N MET A 159 -5.91 -12.40 23.65
CA MET A 159 -6.74 -12.58 24.85
C MET A 159 -8.25 -12.68 24.50
N GLY A 160 -9.05 -13.00 25.51
CA GLY A 160 -10.51 -12.98 25.41
C GLY A 160 -11.14 -14.29 24.93
N SER A 161 -12.44 -14.22 24.66
CA SER A 161 -13.28 -15.40 24.38
C SER A 161 -12.90 -16.15 23.10
N GLN A 162 -12.35 -15.47 22.11
CA GLN A 162 -11.94 -16.10 20.84
C GLN A 162 -10.74 -17.04 21.01
N ILE A 163 -9.75 -16.64 21.80
CA ILE A 163 -8.58 -17.48 22.10
C ILE A 163 -8.99 -18.70 22.93
N ARG A 164 -9.89 -18.51 23.92
CA ARG A 164 -10.44 -19.63 24.67
C ARG A 164 -11.27 -20.58 23.77
N LEU A 165 -12.05 -20.04 22.83
CA LEU A 165 -12.81 -20.84 21.87
C LEU A 165 -11.90 -21.65 20.96
N LEU A 166 -10.74 -21.09 20.56
CA LEU A 166 -9.71 -21.82 19.83
C LEU A 166 -9.20 -23.02 20.62
N GLY A 167 -8.83 -22.82 21.89
CA GLY A 167 -8.39 -23.91 22.79
C GLY A 167 -9.46 -25.00 22.97
N LEU A 168 -10.72 -24.60 23.17
CA LEU A 168 -11.85 -25.53 23.24
C LEU A 168 -11.98 -26.33 21.93
N SER A 169 -11.90 -25.67 20.78
CA SER A 169 -12.01 -26.34 19.48
C SER A 169 -10.92 -27.37 19.27
N VAL A 170 -9.69 -27.04 19.67
CA VAL A 170 -8.54 -27.97 19.61
C VAL A 170 -8.72 -29.12 20.60
N TRP A 171 -9.22 -28.87 21.81
CA TRP A 171 -9.50 -29.93 22.79
C TRP A 171 -10.54 -30.94 22.27
N LEU A 172 -11.66 -30.44 21.71
CA LEU A 172 -12.68 -31.31 21.14
C LEU A 172 -12.15 -32.15 19.97
N ALA A 173 -11.34 -31.53 19.10
CA ALA A 173 -10.68 -32.25 18.02
C ALA A 173 -9.65 -33.28 18.53
N TYR A 174 -8.94 -33.00 19.61
CA TYR A 174 -8.05 -33.93 20.27
C TYR A 174 -8.80 -35.18 20.76
N ARG A 175 -9.91 -34.97 21.46
CA ARG A 175 -10.77 -36.08 21.95
C ARG A 175 -11.28 -36.93 20.80
N GLU A 176 -11.78 -36.32 19.72
CA GLU A 176 -12.34 -37.06 18.59
C GLU A 176 -11.26 -37.76 17.75
N HIS A 177 -10.20 -37.05 17.38
CA HIS A 177 -9.25 -37.52 16.39
C HIS A 177 -8.01 -38.23 16.98
N VAL A 178 -7.64 -37.95 18.23
CA VAL A 178 -6.52 -38.61 18.93
C VAL A 178 -7.02 -39.68 19.89
N LEU A 179 -7.96 -39.35 20.79
CA LEU A 179 -8.48 -40.29 21.78
C LEU A 179 -9.58 -41.21 21.21
N LYS A 180 -10.13 -40.88 20.02
CA LYS A 180 -11.21 -41.64 19.35
C LYS A 180 -12.52 -41.66 20.17
N GLU A 181 -12.76 -40.61 20.92
CA GLU A 181 -14.00 -40.44 21.68
C GLU A 181 -15.13 -39.87 20.79
N SER A 182 -16.37 -40.15 21.18
CA SER A 182 -17.52 -39.47 20.59
C SER A 182 -17.67 -38.11 21.22
N VAL A 183 -17.64 -37.06 20.39
CA VAL A 183 -17.65 -35.65 20.85
C VAL A 183 -18.85 -34.91 20.31
N THR A 184 -19.53 -34.14 21.17
CA THR A 184 -20.56 -33.20 20.77
C THR A 184 -19.96 -31.79 20.68
N TYR A 185 -19.94 -31.23 19.48
CA TYR A 185 -19.46 -29.87 19.27
C TYR A 185 -20.54 -28.83 19.63
N PRO A 186 -20.15 -27.71 20.24
CA PRO A 186 -21.06 -26.59 20.47
C PRO A 186 -21.47 -25.95 19.14
N GLU A 187 -22.50 -25.09 19.18
CA GLU A 187 -22.97 -24.37 17.98
C GLU A 187 -21.87 -23.52 17.34
N VAL A 188 -21.07 -22.87 18.19
CA VAL A 188 -19.97 -22.00 17.77
C VAL A 188 -18.64 -22.64 18.16
N PHE A 189 -17.81 -22.95 17.15
CA PHE A 189 -16.43 -23.45 17.33
C PHE A 189 -15.65 -23.23 16.03
N TYR A 190 -14.33 -23.26 16.10
CA TYR A 190 -13.47 -23.19 14.91
C TYR A 190 -13.41 -24.52 14.19
N LYS A 191 -13.69 -24.48 12.88
CA LYS A 191 -13.77 -25.66 12.00
C LYS A 191 -12.62 -25.60 10.99
N GLY A 192 -12.09 -26.76 10.65
CA GLY A 192 -11.10 -26.91 9.59
C GLY A 192 -10.04 -27.95 9.91
N GLU A 193 -9.33 -28.39 8.89
CA GLU A 193 -8.25 -29.38 9.02
C GLU A 193 -7.13 -28.87 9.94
N TYR A 194 -6.86 -27.57 9.92
CA TYR A 194 -5.83 -26.95 10.77
C TYR A 194 -6.06 -27.19 12.27
N ILE A 195 -7.31 -27.20 12.75
CA ILE A 195 -7.63 -27.52 14.16
C ILE A 195 -7.24 -28.97 14.49
N ILE A 196 -7.51 -29.90 13.57
CA ILE A 196 -7.15 -31.32 13.73
C ILE A 196 -5.61 -31.46 13.71
N GLU A 197 -4.92 -30.74 12.84
CA GLU A 197 -3.46 -30.73 12.78
C GLU A 197 -2.84 -30.19 14.08
N ILE A 198 -3.38 -29.09 14.63
CA ILE A 198 -2.95 -28.54 15.92
C ILE A 198 -3.17 -29.56 17.04
N ALA A 199 -4.33 -30.23 17.08
CA ALA A 199 -4.64 -31.23 18.08
C ALA A 199 -3.66 -32.43 18.03
N LYS A 200 -3.34 -32.92 16.83
CA LYS A 200 -2.34 -33.99 16.64
C LYS A 200 -0.94 -33.54 17.05
N LYS A 201 -0.57 -32.29 16.73
CA LYS A 201 0.72 -31.73 17.09
C LYS A 201 0.83 -31.53 18.61
N ALA A 202 -0.24 -31.07 19.26
CA ALA A 202 -0.29 -30.94 20.72
C ALA A 202 -0.04 -32.29 21.43
N ASN A 203 -0.55 -33.40 20.88
CA ASN A 203 -0.28 -34.75 21.41
C ASN A 203 1.19 -35.14 21.39
N ASN A 204 1.96 -34.61 20.44
CA ASN A 204 3.38 -34.93 20.30
C ASN A 204 4.27 -33.95 21.08
N ASP A 205 3.86 -32.71 21.21
CA ASP A 205 4.68 -31.61 21.73
C ASP A 205 4.44 -31.35 23.22
N LEU A 206 3.26 -31.67 23.75
CA LEU A 206 2.88 -31.40 25.14
C LEU A 206 2.98 -32.67 26.01
N GLU A 207 3.22 -32.45 27.30
CA GLU A 207 3.33 -33.55 28.28
C GLU A 207 2.03 -34.35 28.39
N PRO A 208 2.04 -35.67 28.33
CA PRO A 208 0.84 -36.52 28.44
C PRO A 208 0.05 -36.31 29.75
N SER A 209 0.70 -35.84 30.81
CA SER A 209 0.06 -35.51 32.09
C SER A 209 -0.96 -34.39 31.97
N LEU A 210 -0.76 -33.42 31.06
CA LEU A 210 -1.69 -32.33 30.79
C LEU A 210 -3.09 -32.86 30.47
N PHE A 211 -3.18 -33.87 29.60
CA PHE A 211 -4.47 -34.40 29.12
C PHE A 211 -5.23 -35.23 30.18
N LYS A 212 -4.68 -35.33 31.41
CA LYS A 212 -5.34 -35.94 32.58
C LYS A 212 -5.83 -34.89 33.58
N GLU A 213 -5.51 -33.62 33.35
CA GLU A 213 -5.96 -32.50 34.17
C GLU A 213 -7.47 -32.22 33.95
N ASN A 214 -8.02 -31.28 34.71
CA ASN A 214 -9.41 -30.84 34.46
C ASN A 214 -9.52 -30.10 33.12
N GLU A 215 -10.70 -30.14 32.53
CA GLU A 215 -10.97 -29.61 31.18
C GLU A 215 -10.60 -28.12 31.06
N GLU A 216 -10.81 -27.31 32.11
CA GLU A 216 -10.48 -25.88 32.09
C GLU A 216 -8.98 -25.65 31.94
N THR A 217 -8.14 -26.39 32.68
CA THR A 217 -6.68 -26.32 32.58
C THR A 217 -6.19 -26.76 31.20
N ILE A 218 -6.78 -27.82 30.65
CA ILE A 218 -6.43 -28.32 29.31
C ILE A 218 -6.75 -27.24 28.26
N ILE A 219 -7.95 -26.67 28.30
CA ILE A 219 -8.38 -25.61 27.37
C ILE A 219 -7.47 -24.39 27.49
N GLU A 220 -7.10 -23.96 28.69
CA GLU A 220 -6.21 -22.80 28.88
C GLU A 220 -4.84 -23.03 28.22
N VAL A 221 -4.21 -24.18 28.46
CA VAL A 221 -2.90 -24.53 27.87
C VAL A 221 -3.02 -24.65 26.35
N LEU A 222 -4.05 -25.35 25.85
CA LEU A 222 -4.27 -25.48 24.40
C LEU A 222 -4.59 -24.16 23.72
N SER A 223 -5.23 -23.22 24.43
CA SER A 223 -5.48 -21.85 23.93
C SER A 223 -4.17 -21.12 23.62
N GLY A 224 -3.24 -21.14 24.57
CA GLY A 224 -1.92 -20.53 24.39
C GLY A 224 -1.12 -21.23 23.29
N TYR A 225 -1.07 -22.55 23.33
CA TYR A 225 -0.35 -23.36 22.35
C TYR A 225 -0.86 -23.17 20.93
N ALA A 226 -2.17 -23.24 20.74
CA ALA A 226 -2.79 -23.07 19.42
C ALA A 226 -2.62 -21.65 18.87
N LYS A 227 -2.77 -20.64 19.74
CA LYS A 227 -2.53 -19.23 19.39
C LYS A 227 -1.09 -19.03 18.89
N ASP A 228 -0.09 -19.59 19.57
CA ASP A 228 1.32 -19.44 19.17
C ASP A 228 1.59 -20.09 17.82
N LEU A 229 1.02 -21.28 17.55
CA LEU A 229 1.12 -21.94 16.25
C LEU A 229 0.44 -21.12 15.14
N MET A 230 -0.74 -20.56 15.40
CA MET A 230 -1.43 -19.73 14.41
C MET A 230 -0.66 -18.43 14.13
N LEU A 231 -0.06 -17.82 15.14
CA LEU A 231 0.77 -16.64 14.94
C LEU A 231 2.02 -16.94 14.10
N LEU A 232 2.63 -18.10 14.28
CA LEU A 232 3.74 -18.56 13.42
C LEU A 232 3.26 -18.74 11.96
N GLU A 233 2.14 -19.41 11.75
CA GLU A 233 1.58 -19.58 10.40
C GLU A 233 1.22 -18.26 9.74
N ILE A 234 0.67 -17.29 10.50
CA ILE A 234 0.40 -15.94 10.01
C ILE A 234 1.70 -15.27 9.55
N LYS A 235 2.78 -15.36 10.34
CA LYS A 235 4.09 -14.82 9.95
C LYS A 235 4.63 -15.47 8.69
N ASP A 236 4.56 -16.79 8.57
CA ASP A 236 5.01 -17.53 7.38
C ASP A 236 4.22 -17.12 6.12
N ASN A 237 2.90 -16.91 6.26
CA ASN A 237 2.07 -16.43 5.15
C ASN A 237 2.42 -14.99 4.72
N LEU A 238 2.74 -14.11 5.68
CA LEU A 238 3.19 -12.75 5.41
C LEU A 238 4.58 -12.72 4.76
N ASP A 239 5.49 -13.56 5.24
CA ASP A 239 6.84 -13.74 4.67
C ASP A 239 6.77 -14.24 3.21
N ALA A 240 5.84 -15.15 2.91
CA ALA A 240 5.60 -15.61 1.54
C ALA A 240 5.16 -14.49 0.60
N LEU A 241 4.50 -13.44 1.12
CA LEU A 241 4.19 -12.20 0.40
C LEU A 241 5.34 -11.17 0.43
N GLY A 242 6.42 -11.42 1.17
CA GLY A 242 7.53 -10.48 1.39
C GLY A 242 7.16 -9.32 2.31
N ILE A 243 6.31 -9.56 3.31
CA ILE A 243 5.79 -8.57 4.25
C ILE A 243 6.36 -8.84 5.64
N HIS A 244 6.99 -7.83 6.24
CA HIS A 244 7.59 -7.92 7.56
C HIS A 244 7.14 -6.76 8.44
N PHE A 245 7.03 -7.03 9.75
CA PHE A 245 6.68 -6.04 10.76
C PHE A 245 7.88 -5.74 11.65
N ASP A 246 7.99 -4.49 12.08
CA ASP A 246 9.02 -4.04 13.00
C ASP A 246 8.63 -4.40 14.44
N SER A 247 7.32 -4.48 14.75
CA SER A 247 6.78 -4.74 16.09
C SER A 247 5.54 -5.64 16.04
N TYR A 248 5.38 -6.46 17.09
CA TYR A 248 4.18 -7.24 17.38
C TYR A 248 3.67 -6.88 18.76
N ALA A 249 2.55 -6.17 18.84
CA ALA A 249 1.97 -5.68 20.08
C ALA A 249 0.95 -6.68 20.65
N SER A 250 1.21 -7.26 21.81
CA SER A 250 0.31 -8.18 22.50
C SER A 250 -0.81 -7.42 23.22
N GLU A 251 -2.08 -7.72 22.89
CA GLU A 251 -3.24 -7.18 23.60
C GLU A 251 -3.16 -7.48 25.10
N LYS A 252 -2.81 -8.72 25.47
CA LYS A 252 -2.69 -9.19 26.85
C LYS A 252 -1.69 -8.35 27.66
N GLU A 253 -0.55 -8.00 27.07
CA GLU A 253 0.45 -7.18 27.76
C GLU A 253 0.00 -5.72 27.86
N ILE A 254 -0.51 -5.15 26.80
CA ILE A 254 -1.00 -3.76 26.75
C ILE A 254 -2.17 -3.56 27.69
N PHE A 255 -3.08 -4.52 27.79
CA PHE A 255 -4.26 -4.42 28.63
C PHE A 255 -3.96 -4.35 30.13
N LYS A 256 -2.74 -4.68 30.55
CA LYS A 256 -2.28 -4.46 31.94
C LYS A 256 -2.29 -2.96 32.33
N HIS A 257 -2.23 -2.06 31.35
CA HIS A 257 -2.21 -0.60 31.56
C HIS A 257 -3.62 0.02 31.62
N LYS A 258 -4.68 -0.78 31.53
CA LYS A 258 -6.08 -0.30 31.48
C LYS A 258 -6.45 0.63 32.64
N ASP A 259 -6.01 0.30 33.88
CA ASP A 259 -6.40 1.06 35.07
C ASP A 259 -5.92 2.52 34.99
N ALA A 260 -4.70 2.75 34.48
CA ALA A 260 -4.16 4.09 34.27
C ALA A 260 -4.93 4.85 33.16
N VAL A 261 -5.41 4.14 32.15
CA VAL A 261 -6.25 4.73 31.08
C VAL A 261 -7.61 5.12 31.64
N PHE A 262 -8.26 4.26 32.42
CA PHE A 262 -9.54 4.57 33.07
C PHE A 262 -9.41 5.76 34.02
N GLU A 263 -8.38 5.84 34.85
CA GLU A 263 -8.12 7.00 35.72
C GLU A 263 -8.03 8.32 34.92
N ARG A 264 -7.38 8.31 33.76
CA ARG A 264 -7.31 9.49 32.88
C ARG A 264 -8.65 9.84 32.28
N LEU A 265 -9.42 8.85 31.81
CA LEU A 265 -10.76 9.06 31.27
C LEU A 265 -11.72 9.60 32.33
N GLU A 266 -11.64 9.14 33.58
CA GLU A 266 -12.41 9.66 34.71
C GLU A 266 -12.06 11.12 34.99
N LYS A 267 -10.76 11.44 35.10
CA LYS A 267 -10.28 12.82 35.27
C LYS A 267 -10.73 13.76 34.17
N ALA A 268 -10.86 13.26 32.93
CA ALA A 268 -11.36 13.97 31.78
C ALA A 268 -12.91 14.08 31.76
N ASN A 269 -13.59 13.54 32.78
CA ASN A 269 -15.07 13.43 32.81
C ASN A 269 -15.67 12.77 31.56
N ALA A 270 -14.92 11.78 31.00
CA ALA A 270 -15.29 11.05 29.79
C ALA A 270 -16.29 9.92 30.05
N LEU A 271 -16.39 9.47 31.30
CA LEU A 271 -17.16 8.29 31.68
C LEU A 271 -18.42 8.64 32.46
N TYR A 272 -19.42 7.76 32.40
CA TYR A 272 -20.56 7.74 33.30
C TYR A 272 -21.09 6.32 33.48
N GLU A 273 -21.74 6.07 34.61
CA GLU A 273 -22.44 4.81 34.90
C GLU A 273 -23.93 4.89 34.57
N LYS A 274 -24.41 3.91 33.82
CA LYS A 274 -25.84 3.72 33.53
C LYS A 274 -26.13 2.24 33.34
N ASP A 275 -27.22 1.75 33.95
CA ASP A 275 -27.66 0.35 33.89
C ASP A 275 -26.52 -0.63 34.26
N SER A 276 -25.81 -0.34 35.37
CA SER A 276 -24.65 -1.10 35.88
C SER A 276 -23.50 -1.27 34.86
N LYS A 277 -23.43 -0.41 33.83
CA LYS A 277 -22.43 -0.38 32.78
C LYS A 277 -21.64 0.93 32.83
N ILE A 278 -20.37 0.89 32.46
CA ILE A 278 -19.55 2.10 32.27
C ILE A 278 -19.55 2.49 30.80
N TRP A 279 -19.95 3.71 30.54
CA TRP A 279 -20.10 4.29 29.22
C TRP A 279 -19.06 5.38 28.98
N LEU A 280 -18.51 5.42 27.74
CA LEU A 280 -17.72 6.52 27.21
C LEU A 280 -18.64 7.50 26.49
N LYS A 281 -18.54 8.80 26.80
CA LYS A 281 -19.29 9.89 26.16
C LYS A 281 -18.83 10.19 24.74
N SER A 282 -18.70 9.17 23.90
CA SER A 282 -18.12 9.30 22.55
C SER A 282 -18.95 10.19 21.62
N SER A 283 -20.24 10.34 21.90
CA SER A 283 -21.13 11.24 21.15
C SER A 283 -20.70 12.73 21.20
N LEU A 284 -19.87 13.13 22.17
CA LEU A 284 -19.32 14.47 22.22
C LEU A 284 -18.28 14.76 21.11
N TYR A 285 -17.77 13.71 20.46
CA TYR A 285 -16.76 13.79 19.40
C TYR A 285 -17.17 13.03 18.13
N GLN A 286 -18.35 13.39 17.58
CA GLN A 286 -18.85 12.91 16.27
C GLN A 286 -19.17 11.40 16.18
N ASP A 287 -19.24 10.65 17.30
CA ASP A 287 -19.83 9.31 17.29
C ASP A 287 -21.36 9.41 17.33
N GLU A 288 -22.06 8.47 16.72
CA GLU A 288 -23.53 8.43 16.66
C GLU A 288 -24.19 8.28 18.04
N GLY A 289 -23.45 7.81 19.05
CA GLY A 289 -23.91 7.63 20.42
C GLY A 289 -22.80 7.20 21.35
N ASP A 290 -23.07 7.26 22.65
CA ASP A 290 -22.12 6.81 23.67
C ASP A 290 -21.90 5.30 23.63
N ARG A 291 -20.74 4.84 24.10
CA ARG A 291 -20.31 3.44 23.96
C ARG A 291 -19.97 2.81 25.30
N VAL A 292 -20.40 1.56 25.46
CA VAL A 292 -20.09 0.78 26.67
C VAL A 292 -18.61 0.35 26.62
N LEU A 293 -17.88 0.63 27.68
CA LEU A 293 -16.53 0.10 27.92
C LEU A 293 -16.56 -1.12 28.85
N ILE A 294 -17.36 -1.08 29.92
CA ILE A 294 -17.52 -2.20 30.87
C ILE A 294 -18.98 -2.60 30.91
N LYS A 295 -19.25 -3.89 30.71
CA LYS A 295 -20.60 -4.47 30.73
C LYS A 295 -21.10 -4.66 32.17
N GLU A 296 -22.37 -5.04 32.30
CA GLU A 296 -23.02 -5.33 33.57
C GLU A 296 -22.33 -6.46 34.38
N ASP A 297 -21.85 -7.49 33.66
CA ASP A 297 -21.08 -8.61 34.23
C ASP A 297 -19.63 -8.25 34.58
N LYS A 298 -19.28 -6.97 34.53
CA LYS A 298 -17.94 -6.42 34.76
C LYS A 298 -16.91 -6.85 33.69
N SER A 299 -17.31 -7.50 32.62
CA SER A 299 -16.43 -7.78 31.50
C SER A 299 -16.21 -6.54 30.64
N TYR A 300 -15.02 -6.45 30.05
CA TYR A 300 -14.65 -5.36 29.12
C TYR A 300 -15.19 -5.62 27.71
N THR A 301 -15.48 -4.53 27.00
CA THR A 301 -15.83 -4.61 25.57
C THR A 301 -14.56 -4.58 24.71
N TYR A 302 -14.67 -4.94 23.43
CA TYR A 302 -13.57 -4.80 22.48
C TYR A 302 -13.06 -3.34 22.37
N LEU A 303 -13.98 -2.38 22.45
CA LEU A 303 -13.61 -0.96 22.43
C LEU A 303 -12.65 -0.60 23.56
N THR A 304 -12.76 -1.24 24.73
CA THR A 304 -11.82 -0.99 25.83
C THR A 304 -10.39 -1.38 25.44
N GLY A 305 -10.21 -2.55 24.80
CA GLY A 305 -8.90 -2.96 24.27
C GLY A 305 -8.34 -1.94 23.27
N ASP A 306 -9.18 -1.50 22.33
CA ASP A 306 -8.81 -0.49 21.33
C ASP A 306 -8.41 0.84 21.98
N VAL A 307 -9.13 1.30 23.01
CA VAL A 307 -8.80 2.55 23.72
C VAL A 307 -7.43 2.44 24.43
N VAL A 308 -7.19 1.34 25.13
CA VAL A 308 -5.91 1.11 25.83
C VAL A 308 -4.75 0.99 24.82
N TYR A 309 -4.97 0.29 23.72
CA TYR A 309 -3.96 0.14 22.68
C TYR A 309 -3.62 1.47 21.96
N HIS A 310 -4.61 2.28 21.65
CA HIS A 310 -4.36 3.58 21.01
C HIS A 310 -3.70 4.56 21.98
N ASP A 311 -3.97 4.48 23.29
CA ASP A 311 -3.21 5.23 24.31
C ASP A 311 -1.71 4.85 24.29
N GLU A 312 -1.39 3.55 24.26
CA GLU A 312 0.00 3.08 24.18
C GLU A 312 0.69 3.51 22.87
N LYS A 313 -0.02 3.51 21.75
CA LYS A 313 0.51 4.06 20.50
C LYS A 313 0.85 5.54 20.62
N PHE A 314 -0.08 6.35 21.10
CA PHE A 314 0.07 7.80 21.13
C PHE A 314 1.11 8.28 22.14
N LYS A 315 1.38 7.51 23.20
CA LYS A 315 2.51 7.74 24.12
C LYS A 315 3.87 7.70 23.41
N GLN A 316 4.00 7.00 22.29
CA GLN A 316 5.24 6.92 21.51
C GLN A 316 5.53 8.20 20.71
N ASN A 317 4.58 9.17 20.69
CA ASN A 317 4.73 10.50 20.14
C ASN A 317 5.18 10.56 18.67
N TYR A 318 4.53 9.78 17.81
CA TYR A 318 4.68 9.86 16.36
C TYR A 318 3.97 11.12 15.82
N THR A 319 4.40 11.60 14.65
CA THR A 319 3.77 12.76 14.00
C THR A 319 2.49 12.37 13.27
N LYS A 320 2.39 11.11 12.83
CA LYS A 320 1.22 10.54 12.15
C LYS A 320 1.04 9.08 12.50
N TYR A 321 -0.21 8.68 12.66
CA TYR A 321 -0.63 7.30 12.88
C TYR A 321 -1.55 6.88 11.74
N ILE A 322 -1.30 5.73 11.14
CA ILE A 322 -2.10 5.20 10.04
C ILE A 322 -2.54 3.80 10.42
N ASN A 323 -3.85 3.57 10.45
CA ASN A 323 -4.42 2.24 10.64
C ASN A 323 -5.08 1.78 9.34
N ILE A 324 -4.85 0.53 8.94
CA ILE A 324 -5.54 -0.08 7.80
C ILE A 324 -6.49 -1.14 8.35
N TRP A 325 -7.79 -0.85 8.28
CA TRP A 325 -8.86 -1.70 8.79
C TRP A 325 -9.72 -2.28 7.67
N GLY A 326 -10.45 -3.36 7.96
CA GLY A 326 -11.51 -3.83 7.10
C GLY A 326 -12.66 -2.81 7.00
N ALA A 327 -13.36 -2.79 5.89
CA ALA A 327 -14.45 -1.83 5.66
C ALA A 327 -15.62 -1.96 6.65
N ASP A 328 -15.78 -3.12 7.27
CA ASP A 328 -16.74 -3.40 8.34
C ASP A 328 -16.46 -2.63 9.64
N HIS A 329 -15.23 -2.13 9.83
CA HIS A 329 -14.84 -1.32 10.99
C HIS A 329 -15.10 0.18 10.84
N HIS A 330 -15.78 0.64 9.77
CA HIS A 330 -16.06 2.07 9.55
C HIS A 330 -16.66 2.77 10.79
N GLY A 331 -17.64 2.14 11.45
CA GLY A 331 -18.29 2.68 12.64
C GLY A 331 -17.38 2.79 13.88
N TYR A 332 -16.19 2.17 13.86
CA TYR A 332 -15.23 2.24 14.97
C TYR A 332 -14.38 3.50 14.98
N ILE A 333 -14.22 4.17 13.85
CA ILE A 333 -13.31 5.31 13.68
C ILE A 333 -13.66 6.44 14.65
N ALA A 334 -14.92 6.86 14.67
CA ALA A 334 -15.38 7.98 15.50
C ALA A 334 -15.15 7.72 17.00
N ARG A 335 -15.46 6.49 17.48
CA ARG A 335 -15.34 6.13 18.90
C ARG A 335 -13.89 6.04 19.37
N VAL A 336 -12.97 5.56 18.51
CA VAL A 336 -11.52 5.56 18.82
C VAL A 336 -10.99 6.99 18.84
N LYS A 337 -11.35 7.82 17.87
CA LYS A 337 -10.95 9.24 17.86
C LYS A 337 -11.49 9.99 19.09
N ALA A 338 -12.73 9.75 19.48
CA ALA A 338 -13.30 10.32 20.70
C ALA A 338 -12.50 9.93 21.96
N SER A 339 -12.08 8.68 22.08
CA SER A 339 -11.25 8.25 23.21
C SER A 339 -9.90 8.95 23.27
N LEU A 340 -9.28 9.17 22.10
CA LEU A 340 -8.00 9.90 22.00
C LEU A 340 -8.14 11.36 22.45
N GLU A 341 -9.20 12.06 22.03
CA GLU A 341 -9.49 13.43 22.48
C GLU A 341 -9.65 13.52 24.01
N PHE A 342 -10.42 12.60 24.62
CA PHE A 342 -10.54 12.52 26.08
C PHE A 342 -9.21 12.24 26.78
N LEU A 343 -8.33 11.47 26.16
CA LEU A 343 -7.00 11.18 26.69
C LEU A 343 -5.99 12.33 26.46
N GLY A 344 -6.43 13.43 25.82
CA GLY A 344 -5.62 14.63 25.60
C GLY A 344 -4.72 14.56 24.37
N TYR A 345 -5.00 13.66 23.44
CA TYR A 345 -4.28 13.55 22.18
C TYR A 345 -5.01 14.25 21.03
N ASP A 346 -4.25 14.70 20.04
CA ASP A 346 -4.80 15.21 18.78
C ASP A 346 -5.22 14.06 17.88
N SER A 347 -6.53 13.77 17.83
CA SER A 347 -7.09 12.68 17.03
C SER A 347 -6.94 12.87 15.52
N ASN A 348 -6.62 14.10 15.04
CA ASN A 348 -6.34 14.36 13.62
C ASN A 348 -5.03 13.71 13.16
N LYS A 349 -4.13 13.35 14.09
CA LYS A 349 -2.94 12.58 13.75
C LYS A 349 -3.25 11.14 13.37
N LEU A 350 -4.45 10.62 13.70
CA LEU A 350 -4.90 9.27 13.32
C LEU A 350 -5.63 9.32 11.98
N GLU A 351 -5.05 8.67 10.98
CA GLU A 351 -5.66 8.37 9.69
C GLU A 351 -6.09 6.89 9.65
N VAL A 352 -7.32 6.62 9.26
CA VAL A 352 -7.83 5.25 9.12
C VAL A 352 -8.19 5.00 7.67
N LEU A 353 -7.50 4.04 7.07
CA LEU A 353 -7.73 3.60 5.70
C LEU A 353 -8.56 2.32 5.71
N LEU A 354 -9.63 2.29 4.93
CA LEU A 354 -10.56 1.16 4.89
C LEU A 354 -10.31 0.28 3.67
N ALA A 355 -9.98 -1.00 3.92
CA ALA A 355 -9.77 -1.98 2.88
C ALA A 355 -11.09 -2.67 2.51
N GLN A 356 -11.54 -2.46 1.27
CA GLN A 356 -12.73 -3.12 0.73
C GLN A 356 -12.47 -4.58 0.37
N MET A 357 -13.56 -5.33 0.33
CA MET A 357 -13.53 -6.78 0.09
C MET A 357 -12.93 -7.15 -1.27
N VAL A 358 -12.30 -8.32 -1.29
CA VAL A 358 -11.75 -8.96 -2.48
C VAL A 358 -12.60 -10.16 -2.85
N ARG A 359 -12.99 -10.23 -4.12
CA ARG A 359 -13.67 -11.38 -4.70
C ARG A 359 -12.78 -12.04 -5.75
N LEU A 360 -12.46 -13.30 -5.52
CA LEU A 360 -11.69 -14.11 -6.46
C LEU A 360 -12.62 -14.96 -7.31
N LEU A 361 -12.28 -15.00 -8.61
CA LEU A 361 -12.89 -15.88 -9.60
C LEU A 361 -11.81 -16.84 -10.15
N LYS A 362 -12.27 -17.99 -10.66
CA LYS A 362 -11.51 -18.92 -11.49
C LYS A 362 -12.44 -19.43 -12.56
N ASP A 363 -12.10 -19.21 -13.83
CA ASP A 363 -12.97 -19.51 -14.97
C ASP A 363 -14.33 -18.78 -14.89
N ASN A 364 -14.32 -17.52 -14.42
CA ASN A 364 -15.51 -16.68 -14.16
C ASN A 364 -16.48 -17.23 -13.09
N GLU A 365 -16.12 -18.28 -12.36
CA GLU A 365 -16.84 -18.82 -11.22
C GLU A 365 -16.15 -18.44 -9.91
N PRO A 366 -16.87 -18.34 -8.78
CA PRO A 366 -16.23 -18.08 -7.50
C PRO A 366 -15.10 -19.08 -7.21
N TYR A 367 -13.95 -18.56 -6.81
CA TYR A 367 -12.80 -19.38 -6.46
C TYR A 367 -13.17 -20.37 -5.34
N LYS A 368 -12.91 -21.65 -5.53
CA LYS A 368 -13.30 -22.70 -4.57
C LYS A 368 -12.49 -22.57 -3.28
N MET A 369 -13.20 -22.62 -2.16
CA MET A 369 -12.60 -22.62 -0.83
C MET A 369 -11.81 -23.91 -0.57
N SER A 370 -10.68 -23.78 0.12
CA SER A 370 -9.88 -24.92 0.55
C SER A 370 -10.61 -25.72 1.64
N LYS A 371 -10.58 -27.05 1.56
CA LYS A 371 -11.08 -27.93 2.64
C LYS A 371 -10.33 -27.73 3.96
N ARG A 372 -9.06 -27.29 3.90
CA ARG A 372 -8.21 -27.00 5.08
C ARG A 372 -8.71 -25.83 5.91
N ALA A 373 -9.27 -24.81 5.25
CA ALA A 373 -9.68 -23.54 5.86
C ALA A 373 -11.15 -23.49 6.27
N GLY A 374 -11.93 -24.55 6.06
CA GLY A 374 -13.37 -24.48 6.28
C GLY A 374 -14.06 -23.61 5.22
N ASN A 375 -14.35 -22.35 5.54
CA ASN A 375 -15.12 -21.44 4.67
C ASN A 375 -14.30 -20.30 4.04
N PHE A 376 -12.95 -20.38 4.01
CA PHE A 376 -12.11 -19.28 3.56
C PHE A 376 -11.18 -19.69 2.41
N ILE A 377 -10.77 -18.71 1.59
CA ILE A 377 -9.71 -18.87 0.60
C ILE A 377 -8.39 -18.49 1.27
N LEU A 378 -7.47 -19.44 1.42
CA LEU A 378 -6.16 -19.21 2.03
C LEU A 378 -5.28 -18.37 1.10
N ILE A 379 -4.52 -17.44 1.67
CA ILE A 379 -3.53 -16.64 0.94
C ILE A 379 -2.52 -17.56 0.25
N LYS A 380 -2.04 -18.60 0.96
CA LYS A 380 -1.04 -19.54 0.46
C LYS A 380 -1.50 -20.24 -0.82
N ASP A 381 -2.76 -20.71 -0.86
CA ASP A 381 -3.31 -21.38 -2.04
C ASP A 381 -3.31 -20.46 -3.27
N VAL A 382 -3.60 -19.18 -3.07
CA VAL A 382 -3.60 -18.19 -4.15
C VAL A 382 -2.18 -17.82 -4.59
N ILE A 383 -1.24 -17.70 -3.65
CA ILE A 383 0.19 -17.47 -3.97
C ILE A 383 0.74 -18.64 -4.80
N ASP A 384 0.42 -19.88 -4.41
CA ASP A 384 0.86 -21.10 -5.13
C ASP A 384 0.24 -21.16 -6.54
N ASP A 385 -0.96 -20.60 -6.71
CA ASP A 385 -1.70 -20.62 -7.99
C ASP A 385 -1.23 -19.52 -8.97
N VAL A 386 -0.94 -18.29 -8.52
CA VAL A 386 -0.63 -17.14 -9.41
C VAL A 386 0.73 -16.47 -9.14
N GLY A 387 1.40 -16.82 -8.07
CA GLY A 387 2.63 -16.18 -7.61
C GLY A 387 2.41 -14.88 -6.82
N LYS A 388 3.35 -14.57 -5.91
CA LYS A 388 3.27 -13.41 -5.03
C LYS A 388 3.22 -12.07 -5.79
N ASP A 389 4.01 -11.94 -6.84
CA ASP A 389 4.17 -10.68 -7.57
C ASP A 389 2.90 -10.28 -8.32
N ALA A 390 2.25 -11.26 -8.98
CA ALA A 390 0.97 -11.05 -9.66
C ALA A 390 -0.13 -10.69 -8.67
N LEU A 391 -0.14 -11.36 -7.51
CA LEU A 391 -1.10 -11.08 -6.45
C LEU A 391 -0.89 -9.68 -5.84
N ARG A 392 0.37 -9.29 -5.57
CA ARG A 392 0.70 -7.94 -5.09
C ARG A 392 0.26 -6.87 -6.09
N PHE A 393 0.58 -7.06 -7.37
CA PHE A 393 0.21 -6.10 -8.41
C PHE A 393 -1.29 -5.90 -8.52
N ILE A 394 -2.08 -6.97 -8.53
CA ILE A 394 -3.53 -6.87 -8.68
C ILE A 394 -4.19 -6.20 -7.47
N PHE A 395 -3.73 -6.48 -6.24
CA PHE A 395 -4.23 -5.84 -5.03
C PHE A 395 -4.00 -4.33 -4.99
N LEU A 396 -2.88 -3.88 -5.57
CA LEU A 396 -2.51 -2.47 -5.66
C LEU A 396 -3.09 -1.77 -6.90
N SER A 397 -3.66 -2.50 -7.86
CA SER A 397 -4.14 -1.95 -9.14
C SER A 397 -5.40 -1.10 -9.04
N LYS A 398 -6.09 -1.13 -7.89
CA LYS A 398 -7.28 -0.31 -7.60
C LYS A 398 -7.12 0.36 -6.23
N ARG A 399 -7.84 1.47 -6.03
CA ARG A 399 -7.88 2.14 -4.73
C ARG A 399 -8.33 1.16 -3.64
N LEU A 400 -7.75 1.29 -2.44
CA LEU A 400 -8.00 0.41 -1.30
C LEU A 400 -9.50 0.35 -0.92
N ASP A 401 -10.17 1.51 -1.00
CA ASP A 401 -11.59 1.72 -0.68
C ASP A 401 -12.57 1.24 -1.77
N THR A 402 -12.08 0.62 -2.84
CA THR A 402 -12.89 0.12 -3.95
C THR A 402 -12.94 -1.41 -3.94
N HIS A 403 -14.10 -2.00 -4.23
CA HIS A 403 -14.21 -3.45 -4.39
C HIS A 403 -13.27 -3.96 -5.49
N LEU A 404 -12.58 -5.04 -5.19
CA LEU A 404 -11.67 -5.70 -6.11
C LEU A 404 -12.21 -7.10 -6.47
N GLU A 405 -12.48 -7.30 -7.75
CA GLU A 405 -12.81 -8.61 -8.31
C GLU A 405 -11.83 -8.93 -9.44
N PHE A 406 -11.29 -10.14 -9.47
CA PHE A 406 -10.42 -10.60 -10.55
C PHE A 406 -10.47 -12.13 -10.71
N ASP A 407 -10.22 -12.59 -11.95
CA ASP A 407 -10.07 -14.01 -12.27
C ASP A 407 -8.57 -14.38 -12.24
N VAL A 408 -8.22 -15.38 -11.41
CA VAL A 408 -6.84 -15.85 -11.22
C VAL A 408 -6.21 -16.37 -12.52
N ASN A 409 -7.01 -16.91 -13.45
CA ASN A 409 -6.50 -17.38 -14.73
C ASN A 409 -6.00 -16.24 -15.63
N THR A 410 -6.52 -15.02 -15.47
CA THR A 410 -5.99 -13.85 -16.17
C THR A 410 -4.54 -13.55 -15.74
N LEU A 411 -4.20 -13.77 -14.49
CA LEU A 411 -2.85 -13.54 -13.96
C LEU A 411 -1.83 -14.61 -14.38
N LYS A 412 -2.30 -15.74 -14.93
CA LYS A 412 -1.43 -16.80 -15.46
C LYS A 412 -1.12 -16.65 -16.95
N LYS A 413 -1.83 -15.75 -17.66
CA LYS A 413 -1.64 -15.57 -19.10
C LYS A 413 -0.32 -14.87 -19.39
N GLN A 414 0.33 -15.32 -20.45
CA GLN A 414 1.57 -14.74 -20.96
C GLN A 414 1.28 -13.81 -22.16
N ASP A 415 0.31 -12.93 -22.02
CA ASP A 415 -0.10 -11.98 -23.02
C ASP A 415 -0.46 -10.60 -22.42
N SER A 416 -0.88 -9.67 -23.24
CA SER A 416 -1.22 -8.30 -22.84
C SER A 416 -2.44 -8.18 -21.91
N SER A 417 -3.23 -9.25 -21.74
CA SER A 417 -4.35 -9.27 -20.79
C SER A 417 -3.87 -9.42 -19.34
N ASN A 418 -2.65 -9.93 -19.13
CA ASN A 418 -1.98 -9.96 -17.84
C ASN A 418 -1.09 -8.70 -17.68
N PRO A 419 -1.48 -7.72 -16.85
CA PRO A 419 -0.78 -6.45 -16.79
C PRO A 419 0.65 -6.56 -16.25
N ILE A 420 0.92 -7.49 -15.34
CA ILE A 420 2.28 -7.67 -14.81
C ILE A 420 3.19 -8.32 -15.85
N TYR A 421 2.68 -9.32 -16.59
CA TYR A 421 3.44 -9.92 -17.68
C TYR A 421 3.77 -8.90 -18.77
N TYR A 422 2.85 -8.03 -19.09
CA TYR A 422 3.05 -6.96 -20.08
C TYR A 422 4.20 -6.02 -19.70
N ILE A 423 4.32 -5.69 -18.40
CA ILE A 423 5.41 -4.85 -17.88
C ILE A 423 6.74 -5.64 -17.85
N TYR A 424 6.72 -6.89 -17.42
CA TYR A 424 7.90 -7.77 -17.47
C TYR A 424 8.43 -7.90 -18.89
N TYR A 425 7.53 -8.03 -19.87
CA TYR A 425 7.91 -8.16 -21.28
C TYR A 425 8.58 -6.89 -21.81
N ALA A 426 8.13 -5.70 -21.39
CA ALA A 426 8.80 -4.45 -21.71
C ALA A 426 10.25 -4.44 -21.19
N ASN A 427 10.43 -4.75 -19.90
CA ASN A 427 11.75 -4.75 -19.28
C ASN A 427 12.69 -5.83 -19.87
N SER A 428 12.19 -7.02 -20.10
CA SER A 428 12.93 -8.12 -20.72
C SER A 428 13.41 -7.78 -22.15
N ARG A 429 12.57 -7.10 -22.94
CA ARG A 429 12.96 -6.58 -24.27
C ARG A 429 14.11 -5.58 -24.18
N ILE A 430 14.08 -4.67 -23.22
CA ILE A 430 15.15 -3.70 -22.98
C ILE A 430 16.46 -4.44 -22.69
N HIS A 431 16.45 -5.39 -21.76
CA HIS A 431 17.64 -6.15 -21.39
C HIS A 431 18.17 -6.98 -22.57
N THR A 432 17.30 -7.61 -23.35
CA THR A 432 17.68 -8.34 -24.57
C THR A 432 18.34 -7.44 -25.61
N MET A 433 17.85 -6.21 -25.78
CA MET A 433 18.47 -5.24 -26.69
C MET A 433 19.86 -4.81 -26.20
N LEU A 434 20.00 -4.54 -24.91
CA LEU A 434 21.28 -4.18 -24.31
C LEU A 434 22.31 -5.30 -24.44
N GLU A 435 21.92 -6.56 -24.25
CA GLU A 435 22.79 -7.74 -24.46
C GLU A 435 23.22 -7.90 -25.93
N LYS A 436 22.36 -7.56 -26.89
CA LYS A 436 22.63 -7.63 -28.33
C LYS A 436 23.33 -6.40 -28.88
N SER A 437 23.44 -5.33 -28.09
CA SER A 437 24.04 -4.08 -28.50
C SER A 437 25.56 -4.24 -28.71
N PRO A 438 26.14 -3.66 -29.77
CA PRO A 438 27.58 -3.60 -29.93
C PRO A 438 28.26 -2.59 -28.99
N PHE A 439 27.47 -1.78 -28.25
CA PHE A 439 27.96 -0.72 -27.38
C PHE A 439 28.00 -1.19 -25.92
N SER A 440 29.02 -0.79 -25.19
CA SER A 440 29.08 -1.02 -23.74
C SER A 440 28.05 -0.14 -23.01
N LYS A 441 27.68 -0.55 -21.81
CA LYS A 441 26.77 0.23 -20.97
C LYS A 441 27.32 1.62 -20.65
N GLU A 442 28.62 1.72 -20.44
CA GLU A 442 29.34 2.97 -20.18
C GLU A 442 29.24 3.93 -21.36
N GLU A 443 29.47 3.44 -22.60
CA GLU A 443 29.31 4.24 -23.81
C GLU A 443 27.87 4.78 -23.95
N VAL A 444 26.88 3.95 -23.68
CA VAL A 444 25.46 4.36 -23.71
C VAL A 444 25.18 5.43 -22.66
N LEU A 445 25.62 5.25 -21.43
CA LEU A 445 25.41 6.21 -20.34
C LEU A 445 26.07 7.57 -20.59
N GLN A 446 27.27 7.59 -21.20
CA GLN A 446 28.00 8.81 -21.50
C GLN A 446 27.51 9.54 -22.76
N THR A 447 26.67 8.89 -23.58
CA THR A 447 26.14 9.51 -24.81
C THR A 447 25.19 10.64 -24.48
N PRO A 448 25.40 11.89 -24.96
CA PRO A 448 24.47 12.99 -24.78
C PRO A 448 23.24 12.80 -25.67
N LEU A 449 22.07 13.19 -25.18
CA LEU A 449 20.82 13.18 -25.96
C LEU A 449 20.72 14.47 -26.77
N LYS A 450 20.83 14.40 -28.11
CA LYS A 450 20.87 15.59 -28.97
C LYS A 450 19.75 15.66 -30.01
N ASN A 451 19.33 14.51 -30.55
CA ASN A 451 18.47 14.45 -31.73
C ASN A 451 17.21 13.61 -31.49
N LEU A 452 16.47 13.89 -30.42
CA LEU A 452 15.23 13.18 -30.10
C LEU A 452 14.03 13.80 -30.81
N ASN A 453 13.20 12.97 -31.43
CA ASN A 453 11.89 13.38 -31.93
C ASN A 453 10.87 13.49 -30.79
N ALA A 454 9.65 13.95 -31.09
CA ALA A 454 8.61 14.18 -30.10
C ALA A 454 8.23 12.91 -29.31
N GLU A 455 8.12 11.76 -29.97
CA GLU A 455 7.78 10.48 -29.34
C GLU A 455 8.89 9.97 -28.41
N GLU A 456 10.14 10.15 -28.80
CA GLU A 456 11.33 9.78 -28.02
C GLU A 456 11.44 10.68 -26.76
N LYS A 457 11.22 12.01 -26.93
CA LYS A 457 11.17 12.96 -25.80
C LYS A 457 10.03 12.62 -24.83
N TYR A 458 8.88 12.23 -25.35
CA TYR A 458 7.72 11.89 -24.52
C TYR A 458 7.94 10.60 -23.71
N LEU A 459 8.52 9.55 -24.33
CA LEU A 459 8.88 8.32 -23.60
C LEU A 459 9.90 8.62 -22.48
N LEU A 460 10.91 9.43 -22.77
CA LEU A 460 11.89 9.86 -21.77
C LEU A 460 11.24 10.65 -20.63
N PHE A 461 10.36 11.60 -20.96
CA PHE A 461 9.60 12.37 -19.99
C PHE A 461 8.72 11.47 -19.09
N SER A 462 8.04 10.48 -19.70
CA SER A 462 7.22 9.51 -18.96
C SER A 462 8.07 8.71 -17.96
N ALA A 463 9.26 8.25 -18.37
CA ALA A 463 10.19 7.58 -17.47
C ALA A 463 10.65 8.49 -16.32
N LEU A 464 10.98 9.76 -16.63
CA LEU A 464 11.39 10.78 -15.64
C LEU A 464 10.27 11.25 -14.71
N SER A 465 9.02 10.87 -14.96
CA SER A 465 7.86 11.25 -14.13
C SER A 465 7.67 10.35 -12.90
N LEU A 466 8.48 9.30 -12.70
CA LEU A 466 8.44 8.41 -11.53
C LEU A 466 8.38 9.15 -10.18
N PRO A 467 9.22 10.17 -9.90
CA PRO A 467 9.19 10.85 -8.62
C PRO A 467 7.80 11.43 -8.27
N LYS A 468 7.11 12.00 -9.26
CA LYS A 468 5.75 12.54 -9.05
C LYS A 468 4.73 11.44 -8.82
N ALA A 469 4.86 10.29 -9.48
CA ALA A 469 4.00 9.14 -9.25
C ALA A 469 4.17 8.61 -7.81
N ILE A 470 5.40 8.55 -7.30
CA ILE A 470 5.71 8.15 -5.93
C ILE A 470 5.08 9.12 -4.91
N GLU A 471 5.34 10.43 -5.06
CA GLU A 471 4.79 11.48 -4.19
C GLU A 471 3.27 11.43 -4.14
N SER A 472 2.60 11.46 -5.29
CA SER A 472 1.14 11.44 -5.38
C SER A 472 0.53 10.16 -4.81
N SER A 473 1.22 9.02 -4.94
CA SER A 473 0.75 7.75 -4.37
C SER A 473 0.76 7.79 -2.84
N PHE A 474 1.75 8.43 -2.24
CA PHE A 474 1.84 8.58 -0.80
C PHE A 474 0.86 9.63 -0.26
N GLU A 475 0.85 10.83 -0.85
CA GLU A 475 0.03 11.97 -0.39
C GLU A 475 -1.48 11.66 -0.41
N GLU A 476 -1.93 10.88 -1.40
CA GLU A 476 -3.35 10.56 -1.59
C GLU A 476 -3.71 9.14 -1.12
N TYR A 477 -2.75 8.38 -0.55
CA TYR A 477 -2.90 6.94 -0.26
C TYR A 477 -3.44 6.16 -1.46
N GLY A 478 -3.01 6.57 -2.67
CA GLY A 478 -3.47 6.06 -3.95
C GLY A 478 -2.43 5.19 -4.65
N LEU A 479 -2.08 4.02 -4.09
CA LEU A 479 -1.01 3.16 -4.62
C LEU A 479 -1.27 2.62 -6.03
N GLN A 480 -2.53 2.60 -6.48
CA GLN A 480 -2.87 2.25 -7.86
C GLN A 480 -2.19 3.17 -8.89
N LYS A 481 -1.84 4.41 -8.51
CA LYS A 481 -1.10 5.34 -9.38
C LYS A 481 0.27 4.80 -9.79
N MET A 482 0.94 4.03 -8.91
CA MET A 482 2.20 3.37 -9.24
C MET A 482 2.00 2.24 -10.26
N CYS A 483 0.92 1.45 -10.12
CA CYS A 483 0.56 0.41 -11.09
C CYS A 483 0.19 1.02 -12.45
N GLU A 484 -0.58 2.10 -12.45
CA GLU A 484 -0.97 2.86 -13.64
C GLU A 484 0.26 3.47 -14.33
N TYR A 485 1.17 4.08 -13.55
CA TYR A 485 2.44 4.60 -14.05
C TYR A 485 3.25 3.51 -14.76
N ALA A 486 3.50 2.37 -14.11
CA ALA A 486 4.29 1.29 -14.67
C ALA A 486 3.65 0.69 -15.93
N LYS A 487 2.32 0.52 -15.94
CA LYS A 487 1.57 0.03 -17.10
C LYS A 487 1.63 1.01 -18.26
N THR A 488 1.45 2.30 -18.01
CA THR A 488 1.52 3.36 -19.02
C THR A 488 2.92 3.43 -19.63
N LEU A 489 3.96 3.45 -18.80
CA LEU A 489 5.35 3.48 -19.26
C LEU A 489 5.70 2.26 -20.11
N ALA A 490 5.28 1.06 -19.69
CA ALA A 490 5.46 -0.17 -20.47
C ALA A 490 4.74 -0.10 -21.83
N SER A 491 3.50 0.43 -21.86
CA SER A 491 2.73 0.61 -23.11
C SER A 491 3.42 1.58 -24.07
N GLU A 492 3.95 2.68 -23.56
CA GLU A 492 4.69 3.66 -24.35
C GLU A 492 6.00 3.08 -24.89
N PHE A 493 6.70 2.32 -24.06
CA PHE A 493 7.90 1.62 -24.52
C PHE A 493 7.57 0.60 -25.63
N HIS A 494 6.50 -0.20 -25.49
CA HIS A 494 6.13 -1.15 -26.53
C HIS A 494 5.75 -0.46 -27.85
N ARG A 495 5.05 0.68 -27.79
CA ARG A 495 4.76 1.49 -28.98
C ARG A 495 6.04 1.99 -29.63
N PHE A 496 6.96 2.58 -28.85
CA PHE A 496 8.26 3.03 -29.32
C PHE A 496 9.09 1.90 -29.93
N TYR A 497 9.15 0.73 -29.28
CA TYR A 497 9.86 -0.44 -29.77
C TYR A 497 9.32 -0.96 -31.11
N ASN A 498 8.01 -0.93 -31.30
CA ASN A 498 7.36 -1.42 -32.52
C ASN A 498 7.41 -0.41 -33.66
N ALA A 499 7.69 0.86 -33.41
CA ALA A 499 7.73 1.92 -34.43
C ALA A 499 8.97 1.88 -35.33
N GLY A 500 10.07 1.21 -34.89
CA GLY A 500 11.26 1.14 -35.70
C GLY A 500 12.40 0.33 -35.09
N LYS A 501 13.49 0.23 -35.85
CA LYS A 501 14.71 -0.43 -35.41
C LYS A 501 15.50 0.50 -34.49
N ILE A 502 15.90 0.03 -33.32
CA ILE A 502 16.66 0.80 -32.32
C ILE A 502 18.16 0.67 -32.55
N LEU A 503 18.66 -0.56 -32.77
CA LEU A 503 20.09 -0.84 -32.88
C LEU A 503 20.70 -0.45 -34.22
N ASP A 504 19.90 -0.50 -35.31
CA ASP A 504 20.36 -0.24 -36.66
C ASP A 504 20.19 1.24 -37.07
N THR A 505 20.37 2.19 -36.15
CA THR A 505 20.22 3.63 -36.42
C THR A 505 21.46 4.42 -36.00
N PRO A 506 21.75 5.57 -36.63
CA PRO A 506 22.88 6.43 -36.21
C PRO A 506 22.78 6.90 -34.75
N LYS A 507 21.59 6.97 -34.19
CA LYS A 507 21.32 7.39 -32.79
C LYS A 507 21.05 6.22 -31.85
N ALA A 508 21.50 5.01 -32.17
CA ALA A 508 21.29 3.81 -31.38
C ALA A 508 21.68 3.97 -29.89
N LYS A 509 22.81 4.63 -29.60
CA LYS A 509 23.22 4.89 -28.20
C LYS A 509 22.27 5.80 -27.45
N GLU A 510 21.73 6.85 -28.10
CA GLU A 510 20.72 7.74 -27.51
C GLU A 510 19.42 6.98 -27.19
N LEU A 511 18.95 6.15 -28.12
CA LEU A 511 17.74 5.33 -27.93
C LEU A 511 17.92 4.27 -26.83
N LEU A 512 19.10 3.64 -26.77
CA LEU A 512 19.44 2.71 -25.69
C LEU A 512 19.50 3.41 -24.32
N LYS A 513 19.96 4.67 -24.26
CA LYS A 513 19.95 5.47 -23.02
C LYS A 513 18.51 5.73 -22.54
N ILE A 514 17.58 6.02 -23.45
CA ILE A 514 16.15 6.12 -23.13
C ILE A 514 15.62 4.78 -22.61
N CYS A 515 15.96 3.66 -23.26
CA CYS A 515 15.59 2.32 -22.80
C CYS A 515 16.11 2.01 -21.38
N LEU A 516 17.37 2.39 -21.06
CA LEU A 516 17.93 2.27 -19.71
C LEU A 516 17.13 3.09 -18.69
N MET A 517 16.71 4.29 -19.06
CA MET A 517 15.89 5.14 -18.18
C MET A 517 14.50 4.52 -17.93
N VAL A 518 13.87 3.95 -18.96
CA VAL A 518 12.59 3.20 -18.82
C VAL A 518 12.77 2.01 -17.88
N SER A 519 13.81 1.19 -18.10
CA SER A 519 14.10 0.02 -17.25
C SER A 519 14.34 0.42 -15.80
N LEU A 520 15.12 1.49 -15.56
CA LEU A 520 15.38 2.02 -14.22
C LEU A 520 14.07 2.41 -13.51
N SER A 521 13.20 3.13 -14.22
CA SER A 521 11.94 3.62 -13.65
C SER A 521 10.96 2.49 -13.36
N LEU A 522 10.84 1.50 -14.25
CA LEU A 522 10.03 0.31 -14.00
C LEU A 522 10.57 -0.50 -12.81
N THR A 523 11.89 -0.65 -12.71
CA THR A 523 12.55 -1.38 -11.61
C THR A 523 12.28 -0.71 -10.27
N ASN A 524 12.47 0.62 -10.18
CA ASN A 524 12.22 1.35 -8.94
C ASN A 524 10.74 1.34 -8.56
N ALA A 525 9.83 1.51 -9.52
CA ALA A 525 8.40 1.42 -9.28
C ALA A 525 8.00 0.06 -8.70
N PHE A 526 8.47 -1.05 -9.28
CA PHE A 526 8.16 -2.39 -8.83
C PHE A 526 8.77 -2.71 -7.46
N LYS A 527 10.00 -2.27 -7.20
CA LYS A 527 10.65 -2.41 -5.89
C LYS A 527 9.82 -1.77 -4.78
N LEU A 528 9.24 -0.59 -5.03
CA LEU A 528 8.36 0.09 -4.08
C LEU A 528 7.00 -0.62 -3.89
N LEU A 529 6.52 -1.33 -4.88
CA LEU A 529 5.35 -2.20 -4.77
C LEU A 529 5.66 -3.55 -4.13
N GLY A 530 6.94 -3.83 -3.78
CA GLY A 530 7.39 -5.12 -3.25
C GLY A 530 7.36 -6.23 -4.28
N ILE A 531 7.52 -5.89 -5.55
CA ILE A 531 7.49 -6.79 -6.71
C ILE A 531 8.90 -6.84 -7.30
N GLU A 532 9.36 -8.04 -7.66
CA GLU A 532 10.62 -8.22 -8.35
C GLU A 532 10.41 -8.11 -9.86
N ILE A 533 11.12 -7.16 -10.52
CA ILE A 533 11.00 -7.03 -11.97
C ILE A 533 11.92 -8.03 -12.68
N LYS A 534 11.36 -8.74 -13.67
CA LYS A 534 12.10 -9.73 -14.44
C LYS A 534 12.91 -9.07 -15.56
N THR A 535 14.18 -9.44 -15.69
CA THR A 535 15.06 -9.03 -16.79
C THR A 535 15.03 -10.02 -17.97
N LYS A 536 14.64 -11.27 -17.71
CA LYS A 536 14.42 -12.34 -18.70
C LYS A 536 13.12 -13.05 -18.39
N ILE A 537 12.36 -13.34 -19.43
CA ILE A 537 11.18 -14.18 -19.34
C ILE A 537 11.53 -15.54 -19.93
N SER A 538 11.43 -16.59 -19.13
CA SER A 538 11.59 -17.96 -19.60
C SER A 538 10.25 -18.51 -20.10
N ALA A 539 10.29 -19.52 -20.98
CA ALA A 539 9.09 -20.20 -21.46
C ALA A 539 8.33 -20.97 -20.32
N LYS A 540 8.89 -20.95 -19.10
CA LYS A 540 8.30 -21.55 -17.88
C LYS A 540 7.70 -20.51 -16.94
N ASP A 541 7.99 -19.24 -17.13
CA ASP A 541 7.46 -18.10 -16.35
C ASP A 541 6.18 -17.55 -17.01
#